data_36d00d052643837c46a6c3bfdb577060
#
_entry.id   36d00d052643837c46a6c3bfdb577060
#
_cell.length_a   1.000
_cell.length_b   1.000
_cell.length_c   1.000
_cell.angle_alpha   90.00
_cell.angle_beta   90.00
_cell.angle_gamma   90.00
#
_symmetry.space_group_name_H-M   'P 1'
#
loop_
_entity.id
_entity.type
_entity.pdbx_description
1 polymer ?
#
loop_
_entity_poly.entity_id
_entity_poly.type
_entity_poly.pdbx_seq_one_letter_code
_entity_poly.pdbx_strand_id
1 'polypeptide(L)'
;MGLFFLMISDKAVISEKAKIGKNVTIYPFAYIEDDVEIGDDCVIYPYVSVMNGTRMGRGNKIHQNTVLGAIPQDFSYRGDATVLVIGDDNIIRENVVINRATFKDGETRIGNRNFIMEGVHLSHDTHVGDGCVFGYGSKVAGDTEFGIGVILSSNVIVNPQVRIGNGVMVSSGCRVSRDVPPYIVANDNPVRYGGLNAQVLTAHGVDEKIQKHIANAYRLIFHGQTSVFDAVIQVKEQVPDSQEIQNIVDFISGTKLGIIGKQ
;
A
#
# COMPACT_ATOMS: atom_id res chain seq x y z
N MET A 1 -22.43 -29.34 7.26
CA MET A 1 -23.15 -28.15 6.72
C MET A 1 -23.35 -27.22 7.90
N GLY A 2 -22.36 -26.35 8.18
CA GLY A 2 -22.39 -25.43 9.32
C GLY A 2 -23.24 -24.22 8.97
N LEU A 3 -24.26 -23.95 9.77
CA LEU A 3 -25.00 -22.69 9.74
C LEU A 3 -24.02 -21.56 10.08
N PHE A 4 -23.58 -20.79 9.08
CA PHE A 4 -22.97 -19.50 9.31
C PHE A 4 -24.11 -18.53 9.70
N PHE A 5 -24.35 -18.39 10.98
CA PHE A 5 -25.22 -17.33 11.49
C PHE A 5 -24.48 -16.00 11.26
N LEU A 6 -25.15 -15.06 10.61
CA LEU A 6 -24.85 -13.63 10.71
C LEU A 6 -24.66 -13.29 12.19
N MET A 7 -23.42 -13.03 12.61
CA MET A 7 -23.15 -12.76 14.00
C MET A 7 -22.70 -11.33 14.19
N ILE A 8 -23.68 -10.44 14.17
CA ILE A 8 -23.46 -9.09 14.74
C ILE A 8 -23.70 -9.22 16.24
N SER A 9 -22.64 -9.01 17.02
CA SER A 9 -22.72 -9.08 18.47
C SER A 9 -23.59 -7.95 19.04
N ASP A 10 -24.43 -8.26 19.99
CA ASP A 10 -25.20 -7.29 20.80
C ASP A 10 -24.32 -6.38 21.67
N LYS A 11 -23.03 -6.72 21.81
CA LYS A 11 -22.04 -5.91 22.54
C LYS A 11 -21.22 -5.02 21.59
N ALA A 12 -21.46 -5.05 20.28
CA ALA A 12 -20.87 -4.10 19.35
C ALA A 12 -21.68 -2.79 19.37
N VAL A 13 -21.01 -1.66 19.22
CA VAL A 13 -21.65 -0.35 19.10
C VAL A 13 -21.62 0.04 17.62
N ILE A 14 -22.77 -0.01 16.98
CA ILE A 14 -22.91 0.24 15.54
C ILE A 14 -23.97 1.33 15.35
N SER A 15 -23.61 2.39 14.62
CA SER A 15 -24.60 3.42 14.27
C SER A 15 -25.70 2.87 13.36
N GLU A 16 -26.93 3.27 13.59
CA GLU A 16 -28.06 2.96 12.72
C GLU A 16 -27.93 3.53 11.30
N LYS A 17 -27.06 4.52 11.09
CA LYS A 17 -26.78 5.12 9.79
C LYS A 17 -25.72 4.38 9.00
N ALA A 18 -24.90 3.55 9.66
CA ALA A 18 -23.88 2.75 9.00
C ALA A 18 -24.53 1.75 8.01
N LYS A 19 -23.94 1.63 6.83
CA LYS A 19 -24.39 0.67 5.82
C LYS A 19 -23.57 -0.60 5.91
N ILE A 20 -24.21 -1.67 6.39
CA ILE A 20 -23.57 -2.97 6.57
C ILE A 20 -24.10 -3.95 5.50
N GLY A 21 -23.18 -4.56 4.78
CA GLY A 21 -23.47 -5.54 3.72
C GLY A 21 -24.01 -6.87 4.26
N LYS A 22 -24.16 -7.84 3.37
CA LYS A 22 -24.65 -9.18 3.68
C LYS A 22 -23.52 -10.03 4.27
N ASN A 23 -23.89 -11.01 5.12
CA ASN A 23 -22.96 -11.99 5.72
C ASN A 23 -21.79 -11.37 6.49
N VAL A 24 -21.92 -10.13 6.96
CA VAL A 24 -20.90 -9.47 7.77
C VAL A 24 -20.92 -10.02 9.18
N THR A 25 -19.75 -10.39 9.70
CA THR A 25 -19.57 -10.81 11.09
C THR A 25 -18.93 -9.66 11.88
N ILE A 26 -19.56 -9.23 12.96
CA ILE A 26 -19.03 -8.16 13.84
C ILE A 26 -18.96 -8.70 15.26
N TYR A 27 -17.76 -8.76 15.79
CA TYR A 27 -17.48 -9.30 17.11
C TYR A 27 -17.75 -8.28 18.24
N PRO A 28 -17.80 -8.72 19.51
CA PRO A 28 -18.02 -7.83 20.64
C PRO A 28 -17.04 -6.66 20.71
N PHE A 29 -17.56 -5.50 21.17
CA PHE A 29 -16.81 -4.28 21.41
C PHE A 29 -16.21 -3.61 20.15
N ALA A 30 -16.61 -4.02 18.95
CA ALA A 30 -16.36 -3.23 17.75
C ALA A 30 -17.18 -1.94 17.82
N TYR A 31 -16.61 -0.83 17.30
CA TYR A 31 -17.22 0.48 17.24
C TYR A 31 -17.29 0.97 15.78
N ILE A 32 -18.50 1.28 15.30
CA ILE A 32 -18.73 1.69 13.89
C ILE A 32 -19.56 2.98 13.89
N GLU A 33 -18.99 4.05 13.32
CA GLU A 33 -19.60 5.37 13.26
C GLU A 33 -20.66 5.52 12.16
N ASP A 34 -21.27 6.72 12.08
CA ASP A 34 -22.43 7.04 11.25
C ASP A 34 -22.19 6.91 9.75
N ASP A 35 -21.11 7.54 9.25
CA ASP A 35 -20.77 7.62 7.84
C ASP A 35 -19.78 6.52 7.45
N VAL A 36 -20.20 5.27 7.61
CA VAL A 36 -19.42 4.07 7.32
C VAL A 36 -20.17 3.15 6.35
N GLU A 37 -19.48 2.62 5.36
CA GLU A 37 -19.98 1.57 4.48
C GLU A 37 -19.06 0.35 4.53
N ILE A 38 -19.62 -0.83 4.82
CA ILE A 38 -18.92 -2.12 4.89
C ILE A 38 -19.59 -3.07 3.90
N GLY A 39 -18.80 -3.57 2.94
CA GLY A 39 -19.27 -4.53 1.94
C GLY A 39 -19.56 -5.92 2.50
N ASP A 40 -20.04 -6.78 1.63
CA ASP A 40 -20.48 -8.14 1.97
C ASP A 40 -19.31 -9.02 2.48
N ASP A 41 -19.62 -10.07 3.24
CA ASP A 41 -18.70 -11.13 3.68
C ASP A 41 -17.50 -10.65 4.52
N CYS A 42 -17.56 -9.43 5.08
CA CYS A 42 -16.50 -8.88 5.93
C CYS A 42 -16.54 -9.46 7.36
N VAL A 43 -15.37 -9.51 7.99
CA VAL A 43 -15.20 -9.94 9.38
C VAL A 43 -14.51 -8.82 10.17
N ILE A 44 -15.21 -8.27 11.16
CA ILE A 44 -14.75 -7.21 12.05
C ILE A 44 -14.51 -7.80 13.42
N TYR A 45 -13.25 -7.95 13.81
CA TYR A 45 -12.86 -8.57 15.07
C TYR A 45 -13.07 -7.64 16.29
N PRO A 46 -12.94 -8.15 17.53
CA PRO A 46 -13.17 -7.33 18.73
C PRO A 46 -12.30 -6.08 18.81
N TYR A 47 -12.89 -5.02 19.37
CA TYR A 47 -12.22 -3.71 19.59
C TYR A 47 -11.74 -2.99 18.33
N VAL A 48 -12.20 -3.37 17.16
CA VAL A 48 -11.97 -2.61 15.93
C VAL A 48 -12.81 -1.34 15.97
N SER A 49 -12.23 -0.22 15.56
CA SER A 49 -12.94 1.06 15.39
C SER A 49 -12.95 1.42 13.88
N VAL A 50 -14.16 1.58 13.33
CA VAL A 50 -14.38 2.06 11.97
C VAL A 50 -15.00 3.44 12.03
N MET A 51 -14.19 4.43 11.66
CA MET A 51 -14.53 5.85 11.80
C MET A 51 -15.21 6.39 10.54
N ASN A 52 -15.88 7.55 10.71
CA ASN A 52 -16.58 8.26 9.63
C ASN A 52 -15.70 8.45 8.38
N GLY A 53 -16.32 8.34 7.20
CA GLY A 53 -15.66 8.44 5.92
C GLY A 53 -15.04 7.12 5.42
N THR A 54 -15.19 6.01 6.15
CA THR A 54 -14.67 4.71 5.71
C THR A 54 -15.63 4.04 4.72
N ARG A 55 -15.11 3.63 3.57
CA ARG A 55 -15.78 2.87 2.52
C ARG A 55 -14.99 1.59 2.27
N MET A 56 -15.51 0.46 2.68
CA MET A 56 -14.82 -0.82 2.61
C MET A 56 -15.59 -1.79 1.70
N GLY A 57 -14.87 -2.40 0.76
CA GLY A 57 -15.38 -3.43 -0.13
C GLY A 57 -15.67 -4.74 0.60
N ARG A 58 -15.83 -5.82 -0.15
CA ARG A 58 -16.23 -7.12 0.37
C ARG A 58 -15.05 -7.96 0.86
N GLY A 59 -15.34 -9.00 1.67
CA GLY A 59 -14.39 -10.06 2.03
C GLY A 59 -13.24 -9.64 2.92
N ASN A 60 -13.23 -8.42 3.43
CA ASN A 60 -12.16 -7.89 4.27
C ASN A 60 -12.19 -8.49 5.69
N LYS A 61 -10.99 -8.76 6.24
CA LYS A 61 -10.82 -9.24 7.62
C LYS A 61 -10.03 -8.23 8.41
N ILE A 62 -10.68 -7.60 9.38
CA ILE A 62 -10.10 -6.51 10.19
C ILE A 62 -9.90 -7.01 11.61
N HIS A 63 -8.64 -7.20 12.00
CA HIS A 63 -8.25 -7.81 13.26
C HIS A 63 -8.27 -6.81 14.43
N GLN A 64 -8.12 -7.34 15.63
CA GLN A 64 -8.33 -6.67 16.91
C GLN A 64 -7.59 -5.34 17.07
N ASN A 65 -8.24 -4.36 17.70
CA ASN A 65 -7.69 -3.04 18.02
C ASN A 65 -7.28 -2.18 16.79
N THR A 66 -7.66 -2.58 15.60
CA THR A 66 -7.39 -1.81 14.38
C THR A 66 -8.32 -0.61 14.30
N VAL A 67 -7.80 0.53 13.84
CA VAL A 67 -8.55 1.77 13.62
C VAL A 67 -8.51 2.13 12.15
N LEU A 68 -9.67 2.16 11.51
CA LEU A 68 -9.86 2.54 10.11
C LEU A 68 -10.54 3.90 10.00
N GLY A 69 -10.05 4.77 9.13
CA GLY A 69 -10.59 6.11 8.92
C GLY A 69 -10.27 7.10 10.03
N ALA A 70 -9.20 6.85 10.81
CA ALA A 70 -8.74 7.79 11.82
C ALA A 70 -8.50 9.19 11.22
N ILE A 71 -8.75 10.22 12.02
CA ILE A 71 -8.50 11.62 11.65
C ILE A 71 -7.03 11.78 11.25
N PRO A 72 -6.72 12.49 10.14
CA PRO A 72 -5.35 12.74 9.72
C PRO A 72 -4.52 13.42 10.82
N GLN A 73 -3.29 12.94 10.99
CA GLN A 73 -2.32 13.57 11.88
C GLN A 73 -1.48 14.63 11.12
N ASP A 74 -2.18 15.54 10.48
CA ASP A 74 -1.59 16.62 9.70
C ASP A 74 -2.13 17.99 10.14
N PHE A 75 -1.24 18.96 10.30
CA PHE A 75 -1.61 20.33 10.72
C PHE A 75 -2.46 21.06 9.68
N SER A 76 -2.50 20.60 8.44
CA SER A 76 -3.32 21.18 7.36
C SER A 76 -4.78 20.73 7.41
N TYR A 77 -5.08 19.65 8.13
CA TYR A 77 -6.47 19.15 8.26
C TYR A 77 -7.35 20.18 8.98
N ARG A 78 -8.49 20.54 8.38
CA ARG A 78 -9.43 21.55 8.89
C ARG A 78 -10.78 20.98 9.31
N GLY A 79 -10.91 19.67 9.40
CA GLY A 79 -12.19 19.03 9.73
C GLY A 79 -13.04 18.72 8.48
N ASP A 80 -12.45 18.76 7.30
CA ASP A 80 -13.12 18.46 6.03
C ASP A 80 -13.64 17.02 5.99
N ALA A 81 -14.74 16.83 5.25
CA ALA A 81 -15.25 15.51 4.92
C ALA A 81 -14.30 14.84 3.90
N THR A 82 -13.55 13.85 4.38
CA THR A 82 -12.57 13.08 3.61
C THR A 82 -12.81 11.60 3.81
N VAL A 83 -12.26 10.76 2.93
CA VAL A 83 -12.57 9.33 2.96
C VAL A 83 -11.31 8.44 3.06
N LEU A 84 -11.54 7.24 3.61
CA LEU A 84 -10.70 6.07 3.48
C LEU A 84 -11.46 5.06 2.62
N VAL A 85 -10.91 4.70 1.46
CA VAL A 85 -11.47 3.69 0.56
C VAL A 85 -10.62 2.43 0.64
N ILE A 86 -11.23 1.30 0.97
CA ILE A 86 -10.59 -0.01 1.05
C ILE A 86 -11.29 -0.93 0.05
N GLY A 87 -10.54 -1.55 -0.84
CA GLY A 87 -11.04 -2.52 -1.81
C GLY A 87 -11.44 -3.86 -1.18
N ASP A 88 -11.33 -4.92 -1.93
CA ASP A 88 -11.82 -6.25 -1.58
C ASP A 88 -10.72 -7.16 -1.03
N ASP A 89 -11.14 -8.15 -0.22
CA ASP A 89 -10.34 -9.30 0.20
C ASP A 89 -9.02 -8.95 0.90
N ASN A 90 -8.93 -7.82 1.60
CA ASN A 90 -7.77 -7.44 2.39
C ASN A 90 -7.78 -8.13 3.76
N ILE A 91 -6.58 -8.43 4.25
CA ILE A 91 -6.36 -8.89 5.63
C ILE A 91 -5.57 -7.80 6.36
N ILE A 92 -6.23 -7.13 7.30
CA ILE A 92 -5.65 -6.06 8.11
C ILE A 92 -5.53 -6.57 9.54
N ARG A 93 -4.27 -6.75 9.98
CA ARG A 93 -3.94 -7.39 11.24
C ARG A 93 -4.09 -6.42 12.42
N GLU A 94 -3.70 -6.90 13.59
CA GLU A 94 -3.92 -6.26 14.89
C GLU A 94 -3.21 -4.91 15.00
N ASN A 95 -3.83 -3.97 15.72
CA ASN A 95 -3.23 -2.67 16.06
C ASN A 95 -2.81 -1.81 14.83
N VAL A 96 -3.39 -2.06 13.67
CA VAL A 96 -3.15 -1.24 12.48
C VAL A 96 -3.94 0.07 12.60
N VAL A 97 -3.35 1.17 12.15
CA VAL A 97 -4.04 2.45 12.02
C VAL A 97 -3.92 2.95 10.59
N ILE A 98 -5.07 3.22 9.97
CA ILE A 98 -5.14 3.84 8.64
C ILE A 98 -5.92 5.14 8.74
N ASN A 99 -5.27 6.27 8.40
CA ASN A 99 -5.93 7.57 8.39
C ASN A 99 -6.73 7.76 7.09
N ARG A 100 -7.84 8.52 7.17
CA ARG A 100 -8.48 9.08 5.99
C ARG A 100 -7.68 10.26 5.43
N ALA A 101 -8.07 10.80 4.28
CA ALA A 101 -7.35 11.89 3.63
C ALA A 101 -7.46 13.22 4.39
N THR A 102 -6.60 14.17 4.04
CA THR A 102 -6.45 15.47 4.71
C THR A 102 -7.33 16.55 4.11
N PHE A 103 -7.35 16.64 2.76
CA PHE A 103 -8.01 17.76 2.08
C PHE A 103 -9.39 17.38 1.57
N LYS A 104 -10.26 18.38 1.48
CA LYS A 104 -11.63 18.22 0.99
C LYS A 104 -11.68 17.39 -0.30
N ASP A 105 -12.62 16.48 -0.37
CA ASP A 105 -12.81 15.52 -1.47
C ASP A 105 -11.61 14.60 -1.74
N GLY A 106 -10.61 14.59 -0.84
CA GLY A 106 -9.47 13.67 -0.90
C GLY A 106 -9.77 12.29 -0.38
N GLU A 107 -8.97 11.32 -0.83
CA GLU A 107 -9.06 9.94 -0.37
C GLU A 107 -7.70 9.35 0.02
N THR A 108 -7.69 8.53 1.08
CA THR A 108 -6.68 7.50 1.28
C THR A 108 -7.23 6.23 0.68
N ARG A 109 -6.46 5.54 -0.18
CA ARG A 109 -6.94 4.38 -0.91
C ARG A 109 -6.08 3.15 -0.67
N ILE A 110 -6.73 2.05 -0.33
CA ILE A 110 -6.14 0.71 -0.23
C ILE A 110 -6.80 -0.17 -1.29
N GLY A 111 -6.03 -0.77 -2.17
CA GLY A 111 -6.51 -1.68 -3.22
C GLY A 111 -7.03 -3.01 -2.67
N ASN A 112 -6.92 -4.05 -3.46
CA ASN A 112 -7.48 -5.36 -3.15
C ASN A 112 -6.39 -6.36 -2.73
N ARG A 113 -6.77 -7.40 -1.97
CA ARG A 113 -5.92 -8.54 -1.60
C ARG A 113 -4.60 -8.15 -0.95
N ASN A 114 -4.58 -7.06 -0.20
CA ASN A 114 -3.41 -6.63 0.56
C ASN A 114 -3.32 -7.36 1.90
N PHE A 115 -2.10 -7.61 2.35
CA PHE A 115 -1.83 -8.14 3.68
C PHE A 115 -1.07 -7.10 4.51
N ILE A 116 -1.77 -6.48 5.44
CA ILE A 116 -1.23 -5.42 6.31
C ILE A 116 -1.02 -6.02 7.69
N MET A 117 0.25 -6.21 8.07
CA MET A 117 0.62 -6.90 9.30
C MET A 117 0.46 -6.02 10.54
N GLU A 118 0.62 -6.64 11.71
CA GLU A 118 0.45 -6.02 13.02
C GLU A 118 1.21 -4.71 13.17
N GLY A 119 0.54 -3.70 13.77
CA GLY A 119 1.14 -2.43 14.16
C GLY A 119 1.59 -1.54 13.01
N VAL A 120 1.19 -1.84 11.78
CA VAL A 120 1.44 -0.97 10.62
C VAL A 120 0.64 0.33 10.77
N HIS A 121 1.25 1.45 10.38
CA HIS A 121 0.58 2.73 10.24
C HIS A 121 0.63 3.19 8.79
N LEU A 122 -0.54 3.43 8.18
CA LEU A 122 -0.69 4.09 6.89
C LEU A 122 -1.31 5.46 7.11
N SER A 123 -0.55 6.50 6.80
CA SER A 123 -0.98 7.88 6.99
C SER A 123 -1.95 8.34 5.89
N HIS A 124 -2.41 9.56 6.01
CA HIS A 124 -3.35 10.22 5.14
C HIS A 124 -2.87 10.33 3.68
N ASP A 125 -3.79 10.39 2.73
CA ASP A 125 -3.52 10.60 1.30
C ASP A 125 -2.57 9.54 0.69
N THR A 126 -2.45 8.37 1.35
CA THR A 126 -1.66 7.24 0.89
C THR A 126 -2.48 6.41 -0.11
N HIS A 127 -1.89 6.08 -1.25
CA HIS A 127 -2.50 5.22 -2.27
C HIS A 127 -1.74 3.90 -2.39
N VAL A 128 -2.42 2.79 -2.15
CA VAL A 128 -1.87 1.43 -2.18
C VAL A 128 -2.53 0.63 -3.29
N GLY A 129 -1.73 0.04 -4.17
CA GLY A 129 -2.19 -0.89 -5.20
C GLY A 129 -2.67 -2.23 -4.65
N ASP A 130 -2.88 -3.19 -5.53
CA ASP A 130 -3.34 -4.53 -5.19
C ASP A 130 -2.20 -5.46 -4.77
N GLY A 131 -2.49 -6.44 -3.91
CA GLY A 131 -1.59 -7.53 -3.57
C GLY A 131 -0.32 -7.12 -2.82
N CYS A 132 -0.32 -5.99 -2.15
CA CYS A 132 0.82 -5.51 -1.38
C CYS A 132 0.90 -6.20 -0.01
N VAL A 133 2.12 -6.29 0.51
CA VAL A 133 2.41 -6.79 1.85
C VAL A 133 3.12 -5.69 2.65
N PHE A 134 2.54 -5.31 3.77
CA PHE A 134 3.16 -4.38 4.72
C PHE A 134 3.62 -5.16 5.94
N GLY A 135 4.93 -5.33 6.07
CA GLY A 135 5.57 -6.04 7.17
C GLY A 135 5.33 -5.35 8.51
N TYR A 136 5.32 -6.15 9.56
CA TYR A 136 4.97 -5.73 10.90
C TYR A 136 5.72 -4.46 11.33
N GLY A 137 5.01 -3.56 12.01
CA GLY A 137 5.57 -2.33 12.57
C GLY A 137 5.99 -1.26 11.56
N SER A 138 5.79 -1.47 10.25
CA SER A 138 6.13 -0.46 9.23
C SER A 138 5.30 0.82 9.40
N LYS A 139 5.91 1.97 9.09
CA LYS A 139 5.31 3.29 9.20
C LYS A 139 5.40 4.02 7.86
N VAL A 140 4.27 4.39 7.33
CA VAL A 140 4.13 5.08 6.06
C VAL A 140 3.59 6.48 6.30
N ALA A 141 4.34 7.48 5.89
CA ALA A 141 3.93 8.88 5.99
C ALA A 141 2.95 9.27 4.87
N GLY A 142 2.37 10.46 4.96
CA GLY A 142 1.33 10.92 4.03
C GLY A 142 1.80 11.13 2.59
N ASP A 143 0.83 11.22 1.67
CA ASP A 143 1.03 11.45 0.23
C ASP A 143 1.93 10.42 -0.46
N THR A 144 1.93 9.17 -0.01
CA THR A 144 2.76 8.10 -0.58
C THR A 144 1.98 7.24 -1.56
N GLU A 145 2.67 6.73 -2.57
CA GLU A 145 2.09 5.86 -3.60
C GLU A 145 2.81 4.51 -3.66
N PHE A 146 2.03 3.43 -3.65
CA PHE A 146 2.51 2.07 -3.79
C PHE A 146 1.88 1.41 -5.00
N GLY A 147 2.71 0.90 -5.89
CA GLY A 147 2.28 0.09 -7.02
C GLY A 147 1.73 -1.28 -6.61
N ILE A 148 1.47 -2.13 -7.59
CA ILE A 148 0.95 -3.48 -7.38
C ILE A 148 2.06 -4.40 -6.86
N GLY A 149 1.72 -5.29 -5.92
CA GLY A 149 2.62 -6.34 -5.43
C GLY A 149 3.86 -5.85 -4.68
N VAL A 150 3.79 -4.68 -4.07
CA VAL A 150 4.88 -4.14 -3.24
C VAL A 150 4.98 -4.92 -1.93
N ILE A 151 6.21 -5.24 -1.54
CA ILE A 151 6.51 -5.89 -0.26
C ILE A 151 7.40 -4.96 0.58
N LEU A 152 6.85 -4.39 1.63
CA LEU A 152 7.65 -3.82 2.71
C LEU A 152 7.91 -4.90 3.74
N SER A 153 9.18 -5.21 4.01
CA SER A 153 9.53 -6.09 5.12
C SER A 153 9.29 -5.37 6.47
N SER A 154 9.55 -6.05 7.59
CA SER A 154 9.25 -5.49 8.92
C SER A 154 10.00 -4.21 9.24
N ASN A 155 9.34 -3.29 9.95
CA ASN A 155 9.90 -2.03 10.45
C ASN A 155 10.46 -1.10 9.37
N VAL A 156 9.89 -1.10 8.18
CA VAL A 156 10.23 -0.14 7.13
C VAL A 156 9.56 1.20 7.44
N ILE A 157 10.31 2.29 7.25
CA ILE A 157 9.80 3.67 7.38
C ILE A 157 9.80 4.31 6.00
N VAL A 158 8.65 4.79 5.54
CA VAL A 158 8.52 5.51 4.27
C VAL A 158 8.23 6.98 4.53
N ASN A 159 9.09 7.86 4.01
CA ASN A 159 8.95 9.30 4.15
C ASN A 159 7.78 9.83 3.27
N PRO A 160 7.27 11.07 3.57
CA PRO A 160 6.19 11.67 2.79
C PRO A 160 6.51 11.77 1.30
N GLN A 161 5.49 11.65 0.46
CA GLN A 161 5.52 11.84 -1.01
C GLN A 161 6.39 10.85 -1.76
N VAL A 162 6.90 9.81 -1.10
CA VAL A 162 7.66 8.74 -1.76
C VAL A 162 6.73 7.87 -2.60
N ARG A 163 7.20 7.50 -3.79
CA ARG A 163 6.56 6.53 -4.67
C ARG A 163 7.37 5.24 -4.70
N ILE A 164 6.68 4.11 -4.57
CA ILE A 164 7.28 2.77 -4.63
C ILE A 164 6.61 2.01 -5.77
N GLY A 165 7.39 1.65 -6.78
CA GLY A 165 6.92 1.03 -8.01
C GLY A 165 6.43 -0.41 -7.86
N ASN A 166 5.80 -0.94 -8.90
CA ASN A 166 5.27 -2.30 -8.94
C ASN A 166 6.33 -3.34 -8.61
N GLY A 167 5.96 -4.35 -7.82
CA GLY A 167 6.82 -5.50 -7.53
C GLY A 167 8.11 -5.19 -6.77
N VAL A 168 8.20 -4.03 -6.13
CA VAL A 168 9.35 -3.67 -5.28
C VAL A 168 9.31 -4.45 -3.98
N MET A 169 10.48 -4.89 -3.53
CA MET A 169 10.68 -5.38 -2.16
C MET A 169 11.64 -4.44 -1.43
N VAL A 170 11.22 -3.96 -0.25
CA VAL A 170 12.07 -3.17 0.64
C VAL A 170 12.46 -4.02 1.84
N SER A 171 13.76 -4.15 2.10
CA SER A 171 14.31 -4.94 3.21
C SER A 171 13.98 -4.34 4.58
N SER A 172 13.99 -5.19 5.61
CA SER A 172 13.62 -4.80 6.98
C SER A 172 14.49 -3.66 7.53
N GLY A 173 13.85 -2.76 8.29
CA GLY A 173 14.52 -1.65 8.97
C GLY A 173 14.99 -0.51 8.05
N CYS A 174 14.71 -0.57 6.77
CA CYS A 174 15.06 0.50 5.82
C CYS A 174 14.23 1.77 6.06
N ARG A 175 14.85 2.93 5.81
CA ARG A 175 14.17 4.22 5.74
C ARG A 175 14.20 4.75 4.31
N VAL A 176 13.04 4.73 3.65
CA VAL A 176 12.86 5.13 2.25
C VAL A 176 12.56 6.62 2.20
N SER A 177 13.45 7.42 1.61
CA SER A 177 13.31 8.88 1.48
C SER A 177 13.32 9.38 0.04
N ARG A 178 13.41 8.47 -0.93
CA ARG A 178 13.36 8.75 -2.38
C ARG A 178 12.54 7.67 -3.08
N ASP A 179 12.12 7.96 -4.29
CA ASP A 179 11.32 7.04 -5.08
C ASP A 179 12.08 5.72 -5.36
N VAL A 180 11.37 4.60 -5.27
CA VAL A 180 11.92 3.27 -5.54
C VAL A 180 11.32 2.74 -6.83
N PRO A 181 12.09 2.65 -7.93
CA PRO A 181 11.56 2.24 -9.22
C PRO A 181 11.12 0.77 -9.25
N PRO A 182 10.26 0.36 -10.21
CA PRO A 182 9.61 -0.96 -10.20
C PRO A 182 10.55 -2.16 -10.22
N TYR A 183 10.10 -3.32 -9.73
CA TYR A 183 10.69 -4.66 -9.90
C TYR A 183 12.06 -4.88 -9.25
N ILE A 184 12.43 -4.09 -8.28
CA ILE A 184 13.74 -4.19 -7.61
C ILE A 184 13.61 -4.55 -6.14
N VAL A 185 14.71 -5.04 -5.59
CA VAL A 185 14.95 -5.10 -4.14
C VAL A 185 15.67 -3.81 -3.74
N ALA A 186 15.16 -3.15 -2.72
CA ALA A 186 15.77 -1.98 -2.10
C ALA A 186 16.24 -2.36 -0.70
N ASN A 187 17.50 -2.13 -0.39
CA ASN A 187 18.12 -2.50 0.89
C ASN A 187 19.07 -1.41 1.38
N ASP A 188 19.75 -1.66 2.48
CA ASP A 188 20.69 -0.76 3.14
C ASP A 188 20.09 0.50 3.78
N ASN A 189 20.94 1.26 4.45
CA ASN A 189 20.59 2.53 5.05
C ASN A 189 21.77 3.52 4.91
N PRO A 190 21.73 4.51 4.01
CA PRO A 190 20.59 4.91 3.16
C PRO A 190 20.22 3.84 2.13
N VAL A 191 18.92 3.82 1.78
CA VAL A 191 18.37 2.81 0.86
C VAL A 191 18.99 2.91 -0.53
N ARG A 192 19.38 1.76 -1.08
CA ARG A 192 20.06 1.59 -2.37
C ARG A 192 19.45 0.47 -3.20
N TYR A 193 19.81 0.45 -4.48
CA TYR A 193 19.45 -0.62 -5.40
C TYR A 193 20.17 -1.93 -5.00
N GLY A 194 19.41 -2.95 -4.65
CA GLY A 194 19.91 -4.28 -4.23
C GLY A 194 19.77 -5.38 -5.28
N GLY A 195 19.38 -5.02 -6.51
CA GLY A 195 19.16 -5.99 -7.59
C GLY A 195 17.71 -6.12 -8.02
N LEU A 196 17.43 -7.00 -8.96
CA LEU A 196 16.06 -7.31 -9.38
C LEU A 196 15.32 -8.15 -8.35
N ASN A 197 14.03 -7.91 -8.21
CA ASN A 197 13.13 -8.81 -7.52
C ASN A 197 12.66 -9.93 -8.46
N ALA A 198 13.60 -10.82 -8.82
CA ALA A 198 13.34 -11.92 -9.77
C ALA A 198 12.22 -12.85 -9.29
N GLN A 199 12.06 -13.01 -7.98
CA GLN A 199 11.02 -13.86 -7.41
C GLN A 199 9.63 -13.31 -7.72
N VAL A 200 9.40 -12.01 -7.56
CA VAL A 200 8.12 -11.38 -7.89
C VAL A 200 7.88 -11.39 -9.40
N LEU A 201 8.89 -11.08 -10.20
CA LEU A 201 8.77 -11.14 -11.66
C LEU A 201 8.36 -12.54 -12.15
N THR A 202 8.98 -13.59 -11.62
CA THR A 202 8.64 -14.99 -11.95
C THR A 202 7.22 -15.35 -11.47
N ALA A 203 6.85 -14.95 -10.26
CA ALA A 203 5.51 -15.21 -9.72
C ALA A 203 4.39 -14.54 -10.53
N HIS A 204 4.69 -13.41 -11.16
CA HIS A 204 3.77 -12.70 -12.05
C HIS A 204 3.85 -13.18 -13.52
N GLY A 205 4.61 -14.25 -13.79
CA GLY A 205 4.71 -14.84 -15.13
C GLY A 205 5.51 -14.01 -16.13
N VAL A 206 6.37 -13.10 -15.66
CA VAL A 206 7.23 -12.31 -16.55
C VAL A 206 8.30 -13.22 -17.16
N ASP A 207 8.33 -13.29 -18.49
CA ASP A 207 9.26 -14.12 -19.23
C ASP A 207 10.73 -13.82 -18.89
N GLU A 208 11.57 -14.87 -18.85
CA GLU A 208 12.99 -14.74 -18.49
C GLU A 208 13.76 -13.78 -19.41
N LYS A 209 13.37 -13.71 -20.69
CA LYS A 209 13.94 -12.75 -21.64
C LYS A 209 13.62 -11.32 -21.24
N ILE A 210 12.38 -11.04 -20.82
CA ILE A 210 11.97 -9.71 -20.33
C ILE A 210 12.71 -9.39 -19.04
N GLN A 211 12.86 -10.35 -18.12
CA GLN A 211 13.66 -10.14 -16.90
C GLN A 211 15.11 -9.73 -17.23
N LYS A 212 15.73 -10.29 -18.27
CA LYS A 212 17.05 -9.86 -18.76
C LYS A 212 17.04 -8.44 -19.32
N HIS A 213 15.96 -8.06 -20.02
CA HIS A 213 15.79 -6.67 -20.49
C HIS A 213 15.70 -5.70 -19.31
N ILE A 214 14.92 -6.02 -18.27
CA ILE A 214 14.81 -5.22 -17.05
C ILE A 214 16.17 -5.10 -16.36
N ALA A 215 16.93 -6.21 -16.27
CA ALA A 215 18.29 -6.19 -15.71
C ALA A 215 19.21 -5.24 -16.47
N ASN A 216 19.14 -5.25 -17.81
CA ASN A 216 19.94 -4.35 -18.64
C ASN A 216 19.51 -2.88 -18.46
N ALA A 217 18.21 -2.60 -18.38
CA ALA A 217 17.71 -1.25 -18.09
C ALA A 217 18.27 -0.72 -16.76
N TYR A 218 18.22 -1.53 -15.69
CA TYR A 218 18.75 -1.12 -14.39
C TYR A 218 20.28 -1.04 -14.34
N ARG A 219 20.98 -1.82 -15.16
CA ARG A 219 22.43 -1.65 -15.34
C ARG A 219 22.75 -0.27 -15.93
N LEU A 220 22.00 0.20 -16.92
CA LEU A 220 22.17 1.54 -17.49
C LEU A 220 21.85 2.62 -16.44
N ILE A 221 20.76 2.47 -15.69
CA ILE A 221 20.29 3.46 -14.70
C ILE A 221 21.22 3.55 -13.49
N PHE A 222 21.59 2.41 -12.89
CA PHE A 222 22.33 2.40 -11.63
C PHE A 222 23.84 2.23 -11.76
N HIS A 223 24.35 1.66 -12.85
CA HIS A 223 25.78 1.43 -13.04
C HIS A 223 26.37 2.26 -14.19
N GLY A 224 25.55 3.02 -14.92
CA GLY A 224 26.02 3.99 -15.92
C GLY A 224 26.74 5.19 -15.26
N GLN A 225 27.49 5.92 -16.09
CA GLN A 225 28.18 7.17 -15.66
C GLN A 225 27.39 8.44 -16.01
N THR A 226 26.18 8.29 -16.53
CA THR A 226 25.30 9.38 -16.96
C THR A 226 24.32 9.77 -15.86
N SER A 227 23.61 10.88 -16.06
CA SER A 227 22.47 11.23 -15.20
C SER A 227 21.35 10.17 -15.32
N VAL A 228 20.47 10.10 -14.32
CA VAL A 228 19.33 9.18 -14.35
C VAL A 228 18.43 9.45 -15.57
N PHE A 229 18.26 10.71 -15.96
CA PHE A 229 17.45 11.09 -17.11
C PHE A 229 18.09 10.70 -18.44
N ASP A 230 19.41 10.87 -18.59
CA ASP A 230 20.14 10.39 -19.78
C ASP A 230 20.13 8.85 -19.84
N ALA A 231 20.23 8.18 -18.69
CA ALA A 231 20.10 6.72 -18.63
C ALA A 231 18.72 6.25 -19.10
N VAL A 232 17.63 6.96 -18.80
CA VAL A 232 16.28 6.66 -19.31
C VAL A 232 16.24 6.78 -20.84
N ILE A 233 16.90 7.77 -21.43
CA ILE A 233 17.02 7.89 -22.90
C ILE A 233 17.75 6.68 -23.47
N GLN A 234 18.87 6.29 -22.86
CA GLN A 234 19.63 5.09 -23.29
C GLN A 234 18.78 3.81 -23.15
N VAL A 235 17.96 3.69 -22.11
CA VAL A 235 17.03 2.55 -21.97
C VAL A 235 16.06 2.50 -23.15
N LYS A 236 15.46 3.62 -23.54
CA LYS A 236 14.54 3.68 -24.69
C LYS A 236 15.22 3.32 -26.02
N GLU A 237 16.48 3.64 -26.18
CA GLU A 237 17.24 3.39 -27.43
C GLU A 237 17.81 1.97 -27.50
N GLN A 238 18.23 1.38 -26.37
CA GLN A 238 19.07 0.18 -26.34
C GLN A 238 18.38 -1.06 -25.78
N VAL A 239 17.26 -0.90 -25.06
CA VAL A 239 16.53 -2.02 -24.46
C VAL A 239 15.26 -2.27 -25.26
N PRO A 240 14.99 -3.53 -25.68
CA PRO A 240 13.74 -3.86 -26.36
C PRO A 240 12.52 -3.47 -25.51
N ASP A 241 11.53 -2.89 -26.17
CA ASP A 241 10.30 -2.40 -25.50
C ASP A 241 9.46 -3.56 -24.95
N SER A 242 8.83 -3.30 -23.82
CA SER A 242 7.82 -4.12 -23.18
C SER A 242 7.05 -3.27 -22.18
N GLN A 243 5.90 -3.79 -21.69
CA GLN A 243 5.12 -3.08 -20.66
C GLN A 243 5.96 -2.79 -19.40
N GLU A 244 6.83 -3.72 -19.01
CA GLU A 244 7.69 -3.58 -17.83
C GLU A 244 8.74 -2.49 -18.04
N ILE A 245 9.35 -2.42 -19.23
CA ILE A 245 10.30 -1.35 -19.57
C ILE A 245 9.62 -0.01 -19.60
N GLN A 246 8.42 0.08 -20.19
CA GLN A 246 7.64 1.32 -20.19
C GLN A 246 7.27 1.75 -18.75
N ASN A 247 6.86 0.81 -17.88
CA ASN A 247 6.59 1.11 -16.48
C ASN A 247 7.81 1.71 -15.75
N ILE A 248 9.01 1.20 -16.02
CA ILE A 248 10.26 1.74 -15.44
C ILE A 248 10.53 3.15 -15.95
N VAL A 249 10.41 3.34 -17.26
CA VAL A 249 10.64 4.63 -17.92
C VAL A 249 9.68 5.70 -17.41
N ASP A 250 8.39 5.38 -17.37
CA ASP A 250 7.36 6.32 -16.93
C ASP A 250 7.50 6.67 -15.45
N PHE A 251 7.78 5.66 -14.61
CA PHE A 251 8.00 5.86 -13.19
C PHE A 251 9.16 6.83 -12.94
N ILE A 252 10.31 6.60 -13.58
CA ILE A 252 11.51 7.43 -13.39
C ILE A 252 11.33 8.82 -13.99
N SER A 253 10.68 8.92 -15.15
CA SER A 253 10.41 10.21 -15.79
C SER A 253 9.48 11.09 -14.95
N GLY A 254 8.58 10.50 -14.16
CA GLY A 254 7.63 11.20 -13.30
C GLY A 254 8.15 11.47 -11.87
N THR A 255 9.40 11.12 -11.53
CA THR A 255 9.91 11.33 -10.16
C THR A 255 10.08 12.80 -9.82
N LYS A 256 9.62 13.18 -8.62
CA LYS A 256 9.84 14.52 -8.06
C LYS A 256 10.96 14.53 -7.01
N LEU A 257 11.10 13.44 -6.28
CA LEU A 257 12.09 13.30 -5.20
C LEU A 257 13.44 12.75 -5.70
N GLY A 258 13.51 12.32 -6.97
CA GLY A 258 14.58 11.50 -7.49
C GLY A 258 14.47 10.06 -6.98
N ILE A 259 15.17 9.12 -7.63
CA ILE A 259 15.18 7.72 -7.22
C ILE A 259 16.28 7.42 -6.19
N ILE A 260 16.17 6.27 -5.52
CA ILE A 260 17.21 5.74 -4.61
C ILE A 260 18.57 5.68 -5.29
N GLY A 261 19.64 5.66 -4.48
CA GLY A 261 21.02 5.68 -4.97
C GLY A 261 21.51 4.35 -5.53
N LYS A 262 22.69 4.44 -6.14
CA LYS A 262 23.52 3.27 -6.57
C LYS A 262 24.11 2.57 -5.34
N GLN A 263 24.48 1.30 -5.46
CA GLN A 263 25.36 0.63 -4.50
C GLN A 263 26.73 1.27 -4.45
#